data_a705acafe071a58a64035aa1f34b7eaa
#
_entry.id   a705acafe071a58a64035aa1f34b7eaa
#
_cell.length_a   1.000
_cell.length_b   1.000
_cell.length_c   1.000
_cell.angle_alpha   90.00
_cell.angle_beta   90.00
_cell.angle_gamma   90.00
#
_symmetry.space_group_name_H-M   'P 1'
#
loop_
_entity.id
_entity.type
_entity.pdbx_description
1 polymer ?
#
loop_
_entity_poly.entity_id
_entity_poly.type
_entity_poly.pdbx_seq_one_letter_code
_entity_poly.pdbx_strand_id
1 'polypeptide(L)'
;MVSVGHLFNSEYRGFNPKGLSRFSWWIQYNPSEVLRLNVFAEREKAINFDELALGNGFFFGTFNNFQISDKFRLTPSLRYSEMARLDKNSKFYKGYIARMNMNYQFNQNLSFRLVGEINTFDNDYLIQPLLQWNPTPFTIFYIGGNNNYQFNDRFDAYRLDDAQLYLKFQYQIGN
;
A
#
# COMPACT_ATOMS: atom_id res chain seq x y z
N MET A 1 2.44 -18.39 9.99
CA MET A 1 2.82 -19.38 8.93
C MET A 1 4.23 -19.05 8.49
N VAL A 2 5.10 -20.03 8.35
CA VAL A 2 6.44 -19.90 7.78
C VAL A 2 6.48 -20.75 6.53
N SER A 3 6.98 -20.21 5.42
CA SER A 3 7.14 -20.96 4.17
C SER A 3 8.56 -20.82 3.65
N VAL A 4 9.09 -21.91 3.09
CA VAL A 4 10.38 -21.95 2.40
C VAL A 4 10.14 -22.46 0.99
N GLY A 5 10.52 -21.71 0.00
CA GLY A 5 10.44 -22.07 -1.41
C GLY A 5 11.82 -22.12 -2.05
N HIS A 6 12.07 -23.15 -2.85
CA HIS A 6 13.23 -23.25 -3.71
C HIS A 6 12.75 -23.44 -5.15
N LEU A 7 13.12 -22.50 -6.02
CA LEU A 7 12.76 -22.54 -7.43
C LEU A 7 13.98 -23.01 -8.23
N PHE A 8 13.81 -24.10 -8.95
CA PHE A 8 14.83 -24.65 -9.83
C PHE A 8 14.62 -24.10 -11.24
N ASN A 9 15.68 -23.47 -11.79
CA ASN A 9 15.87 -23.15 -13.21
C ASN A 9 14.61 -22.67 -13.98
N SER A 10 14.46 -21.36 -14.08
CA SER A 10 13.60 -20.75 -15.08
C SER A 10 14.48 -20.01 -16.11
N GLU A 11 14.30 -20.35 -17.40
CA GLU A 11 14.91 -19.56 -18.47
C GLU A 11 13.98 -18.41 -18.84
N TYR A 12 14.52 -17.21 -18.87
CA TYR A 12 13.80 -16.01 -19.31
C TYR A 12 14.67 -15.24 -20.31
N ARG A 13 14.22 -15.13 -21.56
CA ARG A 13 14.93 -14.44 -22.65
C ARG A 13 16.40 -14.85 -22.79
N GLY A 14 16.70 -16.15 -22.69
CA GLY A 14 18.09 -16.66 -22.76
C GLY A 14 18.90 -16.50 -21.47
N PHE A 15 18.34 -15.87 -20.42
CA PHE A 15 18.93 -15.81 -19.10
C PHE A 15 18.49 -17.01 -18.27
N ASN A 16 19.46 -17.84 -17.82
CA ASN A 16 19.20 -19.04 -17.04
C ASN A 16 19.74 -18.88 -15.62
N PRO A 17 18.97 -18.28 -14.72
CA PRO A 17 19.37 -18.05 -13.35
C PRO A 17 19.42 -19.35 -12.55
N LYS A 18 20.47 -19.53 -11.77
CA LYS A 18 20.61 -20.68 -10.86
C LYS A 18 20.51 -20.24 -9.40
N GLY A 19 19.93 -21.11 -8.57
CA GLY A 19 19.90 -20.92 -7.11
C GLY A 19 18.93 -19.84 -6.66
N LEU A 20 17.79 -19.69 -7.32
CA LEU A 20 16.68 -18.89 -6.83
C LEU A 20 16.15 -19.50 -5.53
N SER A 21 15.93 -18.69 -4.53
CA SER A 21 15.43 -19.14 -3.23
C SER A 21 14.55 -18.07 -2.61
N ARG A 22 13.58 -18.51 -1.82
CA ARG A 22 12.67 -17.64 -1.09
C ARG A 22 12.43 -18.20 0.30
N PHE A 23 12.54 -17.34 1.29
CA PHE A 23 12.14 -17.60 2.65
C PHE A 23 11.16 -16.51 3.08
N SER A 24 9.97 -16.91 3.52
CA SER A 24 8.94 -15.97 3.97
C SER A 24 8.31 -16.41 5.26
N TRP A 25 7.89 -15.44 6.07
CA TRP A 25 7.11 -15.67 7.26
C TRP A 25 6.00 -14.63 7.34
N TRP A 26 4.90 -15.05 7.95
CA TRP A 26 3.73 -14.23 8.17
C TRP A 26 3.16 -14.49 9.55
N ILE A 27 2.85 -13.42 10.27
CA ILE A 27 2.24 -13.44 11.58
C ILE A 27 0.96 -12.63 11.53
N GLN A 28 -0.12 -13.23 11.98
CA GLN A 28 -1.37 -12.55 12.27
C GLN A 28 -1.65 -12.68 13.77
N TYR A 29 -1.94 -11.56 14.40
CA TYR A 29 -2.23 -11.48 15.81
C TYR A 29 -3.48 -10.62 16.04
N ASN A 30 -4.53 -11.22 16.61
CA ASN A 30 -5.80 -10.59 16.88
C ASN A 30 -6.08 -10.67 18.40
N PRO A 31 -5.48 -9.77 19.23
CA PRO A 31 -5.64 -9.83 20.68
C PRO A 31 -7.04 -9.45 21.14
N SER A 32 -7.80 -8.76 20.31
CA SER A 32 -9.18 -8.34 20.56
C SER A 32 -9.94 -8.10 19.25
N GLU A 33 -11.25 -7.88 19.34
CA GLU A 33 -12.07 -7.52 18.18
C GLU A 33 -11.71 -6.15 17.59
N VAL A 34 -11.12 -5.28 18.41
CA VAL A 34 -10.75 -3.91 18.03
C VAL A 34 -9.34 -3.78 17.44
N LEU A 35 -8.50 -4.83 17.57
CA LEU A 35 -7.11 -4.81 17.13
C LEU A 35 -6.77 -6.04 16.29
N ARG A 36 -6.37 -5.80 15.05
CA ARG A 36 -5.78 -6.83 14.19
C ARG A 36 -4.43 -6.37 13.66
N LEU A 37 -3.41 -7.18 13.91
CA LEU A 37 -2.05 -6.95 13.46
C LEU A 37 -1.65 -8.03 12.48
N ASN A 38 -1.12 -7.63 11.33
CA ASN A 38 -0.56 -8.53 10.33
C ASN A 38 0.82 -8.02 9.96
N VAL A 39 1.81 -8.89 10.04
CA VAL A 39 3.19 -8.59 9.70
C VAL A 39 3.72 -9.73 8.85
N PHE A 40 4.42 -9.40 7.78
CA PHE A 40 5.10 -10.37 6.95
C PHE A 40 6.48 -9.88 6.56
N ALA A 41 7.41 -10.81 6.36
CA ALA A 41 8.70 -10.53 5.79
C ALA A 41 9.12 -11.66 4.86
N GLU A 42 9.90 -11.29 3.87
CA GLU A 42 10.41 -12.20 2.87
C GLU A 42 11.86 -11.86 2.56
N ARG A 43 12.68 -12.88 2.41
CA ARG A 43 14.02 -12.76 1.90
C ARG A 43 14.18 -13.73 0.74
N GLU A 44 14.67 -13.21 -0.38
CA GLU A 44 14.76 -14.01 -1.59
C GLU A 44 16.06 -13.74 -2.35
N LYS A 45 16.47 -14.73 -3.12
CA LYS A 45 17.40 -14.54 -4.24
C LYS A 45 16.56 -14.65 -5.51
N ALA A 46 16.38 -13.53 -6.20
CA ALA A 46 15.47 -13.39 -7.32
C ALA A 46 16.12 -12.68 -8.50
N ILE A 47 15.39 -12.63 -9.61
CA ILE A 47 15.79 -11.94 -10.84
C ILE A 47 15.27 -10.51 -10.80
N ASN A 48 16.16 -9.54 -11.05
CA ASN A 48 15.74 -8.23 -11.52
C ASN A 48 15.50 -8.33 -13.02
N PHE A 49 14.26 -8.15 -13.46
CA PHE A 49 13.86 -8.33 -14.86
C PHE A 49 14.27 -7.17 -15.75
N ASP A 50 14.49 -5.98 -15.20
CA ASP A 50 14.91 -4.79 -15.97
C ASP A 50 16.34 -4.93 -16.46
N GLU A 51 17.21 -5.49 -15.61
CA GLU A 51 18.65 -5.65 -15.92
C GLU A 51 19.04 -7.11 -16.20
N LEU A 52 18.10 -8.05 -16.13
CA LEU A 52 18.33 -9.49 -16.27
C LEU A 52 19.48 -9.99 -15.37
N ALA A 53 19.50 -9.54 -14.13
CA ALA A 53 20.54 -9.84 -13.15
C ALA A 53 19.96 -10.45 -11.88
N LEU A 54 20.75 -11.29 -11.20
CA LEU A 54 20.36 -11.82 -9.90
C LEU A 54 20.62 -10.80 -8.79
N GLY A 55 19.72 -10.78 -7.82
CA GLY A 55 19.84 -9.96 -6.62
C GLY A 55 19.33 -10.65 -5.38
N ASN A 56 19.70 -10.09 -4.22
CA ASN A 56 19.13 -10.44 -2.92
C ASN A 56 18.03 -9.43 -2.59
N GLY A 57 16.79 -9.90 -2.59
CA GLY A 57 15.62 -9.14 -2.21
C GLY A 57 15.30 -9.27 -0.71
N PHE A 58 14.84 -8.19 -0.13
CA PHE A 58 14.20 -8.16 1.17
C PHE A 58 12.91 -7.39 1.07
N PHE A 59 11.85 -7.98 1.57
CA PHE A 59 10.52 -7.43 1.60
C PHE A 59 9.97 -7.49 3.03
N PHE A 60 9.40 -6.39 3.50
CA PHE A 60 8.72 -6.29 4.79
C PHE A 60 7.40 -5.57 4.61
N GLY A 61 6.35 -6.08 5.25
CA GLY A 61 5.06 -5.41 5.22
C GLY A 61 4.26 -5.61 6.49
N THR A 62 3.44 -4.62 6.78
CA THR A 62 2.44 -4.68 7.84
C THR A 62 1.16 -4.00 7.36
N PHE A 63 0.03 -4.58 7.73
CA PHE A 63 -1.29 -3.99 7.51
C PHE A 63 -2.18 -4.33 8.69
N ASN A 64 -2.61 -3.28 9.35
CA ASN A 64 -3.24 -3.38 10.65
C ASN A 64 -4.63 -2.73 10.62
N ASN A 65 -5.46 -3.13 11.56
CA ASN A 65 -6.78 -2.54 11.73
C ASN A 65 -6.96 -2.21 13.21
N PHE A 66 -7.24 -0.94 13.50
CA PHE A 66 -7.49 -0.41 14.82
C PHE A 66 -8.89 0.19 14.87
N GLN A 67 -9.79 -0.43 15.60
CA GLN A 67 -11.11 0.15 15.93
C GLN A 67 -10.94 0.98 17.20
N ILE A 68 -10.64 2.28 17.06
CA ILE A 68 -10.34 3.18 18.18
C ILE A 68 -11.59 3.45 19.00
N SER A 69 -12.74 3.56 18.33
CA SER A 69 -14.06 3.65 18.94
C SER A 69 -15.11 3.09 17.97
N ASP A 70 -16.37 3.01 18.37
CA ASP A 70 -17.47 2.57 17.50
C ASP A 70 -17.59 3.42 16.21
N LYS A 71 -17.09 4.66 16.28
CA LYS A 71 -17.16 5.63 15.18
C LYS A 71 -15.84 5.84 14.44
N PHE A 72 -14.72 5.38 14.98
CA PHE A 72 -13.40 5.71 14.43
C PHE A 72 -12.54 4.48 14.22
N ARG A 73 -12.12 4.28 12.95
CA ARG A 73 -11.24 3.21 12.52
C ARG A 73 -10.03 3.75 11.80
N LEU A 74 -8.85 3.19 12.13
CA LEU A 74 -7.58 3.41 11.45
C LEU A 74 -7.08 2.12 10.84
N THR A 75 -6.60 2.21 9.61
CA THR A 75 -6.03 1.05 8.91
C THR A 75 -4.69 1.45 8.29
N PRO A 76 -3.60 1.48 9.10
CA PRO A 76 -2.26 1.74 8.60
C PRO A 76 -1.70 0.51 7.88
N SER A 77 -0.94 0.76 6.83
CA SER A 77 -0.11 -0.24 6.16
C SER A 77 1.24 0.35 5.78
N LEU A 78 2.26 -0.50 5.81
CA LEU A 78 3.61 -0.20 5.37
C LEU A 78 4.09 -1.36 4.51
N ARG A 79 4.70 -1.05 3.36
CA ARG A 79 5.42 -1.99 2.50
C ARG A 79 6.79 -1.43 2.25
N TYR A 80 7.82 -2.12 2.70
CA TYR A 80 9.21 -1.83 2.41
C TYR A 80 9.75 -2.89 1.47
N SER A 81 10.51 -2.48 0.48
CA SER A 81 11.17 -3.39 -0.45
C SER A 81 12.54 -2.87 -0.84
N GLU A 82 13.51 -3.75 -0.90
CA GLU A 82 14.83 -3.49 -1.46
C GLU A 82 15.36 -4.71 -2.19
N MET A 83 16.17 -4.49 -3.20
CA MET A 83 16.91 -5.52 -3.90
C MET A 83 18.35 -5.08 -4.13
N ALA A 84 19.30 -5.83 -3.57
CA ALA A 84 20.72 -5.59 -3.71
C ALA A 84 21.33 -6.46 -4.80
N ARG A 85 22.30 -5.94 -5.56
CA ARG A 85 23.08 -6.70 -6.55
C ARG A 85 24.01 -7.70 -5.84
N LEU A 86 24.22 -8.87 -6.44
CA LEU A 86 25.12 -9.89 -5.87
C LEU A 86 26.60 -9.52 -6.00
N ASP A 87 26.95 -8.82 -7.06
CA ASP A 87 28.32 -8.53 -7.49
C ASP A 87 28.84 -7.15 -7.07
N LYS A 88 27.93 -6.25 -6.77
CA LYS A 88 28.27 -4.85 -6.52
C LYS A 88 27.54 -4.33 -5.29
N ASN A 89 28.04 -4.13 -4.26
CA ASN A 89 27.45 -3.59 -3.00
C ASN A 89 26.43 -2.42 -3.20
N SER A 90 25.77 -2.40 -4.36
CA SER A 90 24.78 -1.44 -4.82
C SER A 90 23.39 -2.08 -4.87
N LYS A 91 22.35 -1.28 -4.86
CA LYS A 91 20.96 -1.73 -4.92
C LYS A 91 20.34 -1.45 -6.28
N PHE A 92 19.51 -2.35 -6.76
CA PHE A 92 18.63 -2.10 -7.90
C PHE A 92 17.55 -1.09 -7.50
N TYR A 93 16.96 -1.31 -6.33
CA TYR A 93 15.97 -0.40 -5.76
C TYR A 93 15.94 -0.52 -4.24
N LYS A 94 15.41 0.50 -3.60
CA LYS A 94 15.07 0.55 -2.17
C LYS A 94 14.02 1.62 -1.96
N GLY A 95 12.94 1.25 -1.27
CA GLY A 95 11.90 2.23 -0.95
C GLY A 95 10.81 1.62 -0.07
N TYR A 96 9.84 2.45 0.25
CA TYR A 96 8.64 2.03 0.97
C TYR A 96 7.40 2.79 0.47
N ILE A 97 6.26 2.15 0.67
CA ILE A 97 4.94 2.75 0.55
C ILE A 97 4.28 2.67 1.91
N ALA A 98 3.94 3.81 2.50
CA ALA A 98 3.20 3.89 3.75
C ALA A 98 1.82 4.48 3.48
N ARG A 99 0.76 3.79 3.89
CA ARG A 99 -0.63 4.22 3.66
C ARG A 99 -1.42 4.19 4.97
N MET A 100 -2.19 5.24 5.19
CA MET A 100 -3.12 5.37 6.30
C MET A 100 -4.53 5.57 5.76
N ASN A 101 -5.45 4.68 6.13
CA ASN A 101 -6.87 4.92 5.93
C ASN A 101 -7.51 5.28 7.27
N MET A 102 -8.20 6.40 7.31
CA MET A 102 -8.99 6.86 8.43
C MET A 102 -10.45 6.86 8.03
N ASN A 103 -11.31 6.27 8.85
CA ASN A 103 -12.76 6.29 8.67
C ASN A 103 -13.41 6.80 9.95
N TYR A 104 -14.20 7.83 9.83
CA TYR A 104 -14.95 8.42 10.94
C TYR A 104 -16.44 8.49 10.62
N GLN A 105 -17.26 7.87 11.47
CA GLN A 105 -18.71 7.87 11.37
C GLN A 105 -19.28 8.94 12.31
N PHE A 106 -19.73 10.06 11.77
CA PHE A 106 -20.36 11.13 12.58
C PHE A 106 -21.69 10.66 13.17
N ASN A 107 -22.53 10.05 12.32
CA ASN A 107 -23.81 9.45 12.66
C ASN A 107 -24.16 8.37 11.63
N GLN A 108 -25.36 7.81 11.70
CA GLN A 108 -25.80 6.73 10.80
C GLN A 108 -25.80 7.14 9.31
N ASN A 109 -25.94 8.42 9.03
CA ASN A 109 -26.10 8.93 7.67
C ASN A 109 -24.87 9.68 7.14
N LEU A 110 -23.91 10.05 8.00
CA LEU A 110 -22.77 10.86 7.60
C LEU A 110 -21.45 10.22 8.04
N SER A 111 -20.57 10.02 7.08
CA SER A 111 -19.22 9.48 7.32
C SER A 111 -18.15 10.24 6.54
N PHE A 112 -16.94 10.21 7.06
CA PHE A 112 -15.75 10.78 6.43
C PHE A 112 -14.67 9.73 6.35
N ARG A 113 -14.01 9.64 5.19
CA ARG A 113 -12.83 8.83 4.94
C ARG A 113 -11.71 9.71 4.47
N LEU A 114 -10.52 9.50 5.02
CA LEU A 114 -9.29 10.12 4.55
C LEU A 114 -8.27 9.00 4.25
N VAL A 115 -7.70 9.02 3.06
CA VAL A 115 -6.56 8.19 2.70
C VAL A 115 -5.36 9.11 2.51
N GLY A 116 -4.27 8.80 3.20
CA GLY A 116 -2.96 9.39 2.99
C GLY A 116 -1.97 8.29 2.60
N GLU A 117 -1.14 8.54 1.60
CA GLU A 117 -0.10 7.62 1.15
C GLU A 117 1.19 8.37 0.86
N ILE A 118 2.31 7.76 1.23
CA ILE A 118 3.67 8.19 0.91
C ILE A 118 4.30 7.06 0.10
N ASN A 119 4.81 7.37 -1.09
CA ASN A 119 5.52 6.43 -1.95
C ASN A 119 6.93 6.99 -2.24
N THR A 120 7.94 6.34 -1.67
CA THR A 120 9.33 6.76 -1.85
C THR A 120 9.98 6.21 -3.11
N PHE A 121 9.32 5.31 -3.85
CA PHE A 121 9.81 4.84 -5.15
C PHE A 121 9.58 5.91 -6.22
N ASP A 122 8.44 6.58 -6.18
CA ASP A 122 8.04 7.61 -7.12
C ASP A 122 8.18 9.03 -6.56
N ASN A 123 8.61 9.14 -5.28
CA ASN A 123 8.71 10.41 -4.54
C ASN A 123 7.40 11.20 -4.55
N ASP A 124 6.30 10.53 -4.23
CA ASP A 124 4.97 11.13 -4.23
C ASP A 124 4.23 11.02 -2.91
N TYR A 125 3.26 11.92 -2.71
CA TYR A 125 2.25 11.88 -1.65
C TYR A 125 0.87 11.95 -2.24
N LEU A 126 -0.01 11.10 -1.75
CA LEU A 126 -1.42 11.07 -2.13
C LEU A 126 -2.30 11.42 -0.93
N ILE A 127 -3.28 12.29 -1.14
CA ILE A 127 -4.29 12.65 -0.14
C ILE A 127 -5.68 12.55 -0.79
N GLN A 128 -6.53 11.68 -0.25
CA GLN A 128 -7.87 11.43 -0.79
C GLN A 128 -8.92 11.57 0.32
N PRO A 129 -9.49 12.76 0.55
CA PRO A 129 -10.66 12.95 1.40
C PRO A 129 -11.94 12.50 0.68
N LEU A 130 -12.87 11.94 1.43
CA LEU A 130 -14.21 11.57 0.97
C LEU A 130 -15.23 11.78 2.08
N LEU A 131 -16.22 12.60 1.82
CA LEU A 131 -17.41 12.73 2.62
C LEU A 131 -18.56 11.95 1.95
N GLN A 132 -19.25 11.13 2.72
CA GLN A 132 -20.42 10.38 2.27
C GLN A 132 -21.62 10.75 3.14
N TRP A 133 -22.72 11.08 2.49
CA TRP A 133 -23.98 11.40 3.14
C TRP A 133 -25.13 10.57 2.57
N ASN A 134 -25.80 9.81 3.43
CA ASN A 134 -26.92 8.92 3.12
C ASN A 134 -28.21 9.47 3.75
N PRO A 135 -28.88 10.47 3.16
CA PRO A 135 -30.11 11.05 3.74
C PRO A 135 -31.24 10.03 3.85
N THR A 136 -31.28 9.05 2.96
CA THR A 136 -32.21 7.92 2.99
C THR A 136 -31.47 6.61 2.68
N PRO A 137 -32.04 5.44 2.96
CA PRO A 137 -31.42 4.15 2.60
C PRO A 137 -31.15 3.99 1.10
N PHE A 138 -31.86 4.74 0.24
CA PHE A 138 -31.79 4.62 -1.20
C PHE A 138 -30.96 5.72 -1.88
N THR A 139 -30.52 6.71 -1.10
CA THR A 139 -29.86 7.91 -1.65
C THR A 139 -28.51 8.12 -1.01
N ILE A 140 -27.46 8.25 -1.82
CA ILE A 140 -26.11 8.51 -1.35
C ILE A 140 -25.49 9.65 -2.14
N PHE A 141 -24.96 10.62 -1.43
CA PHE A 141 -24.14 11.69 -1.95
C PHE A 141 -22.67 11.49 -1.53
N TYR A 142 -21.77 11.69 -2.47
CA TYR A 142 -20.34 11.70 -2.22
C TYR A 142 -19.76 13.02 -2.68
N ILE A 143 -18.88 13.60 -1.86
CA ILE A 143 -17.96 14.65 -2.24
C ILE A 143 -16.57 14.20 -1.85
N GLY A 144 -15.64 14.23 -2.78
CA GLY A 144 -14.29 13.75 -2.53
C GLY A 144 -13.25 14.43 -3.41
N GLY A 145 -12.01 14.28 -3.01
CA GLY A 145 -10.86 14.78 -3.74
C GLY A 145 -9.81 13.68 -3.93
N ASN A 146 -8.98 13.89 -4.93
CA ASN A 146 -7.76 13.14 -5.15
C ASN A 146 -6.65 14.15 -5.44
N ASN A 147 -5.71 14.28 -4.51
CA ASN A 147 -4.60 15.22 -4.65
C ASN A 147 -3.30 14.45 -4.61
N ASN A 148 -2.53 14.53 -5.68
CA ASN A 148 -1.20 13.95 -5.79
C ASN A 148 -0.15 15.05 -5.75
N TYR A 149 0.87 14.85 -4.90
CA TYR A 149 2.00 15.76 -4.73
C TYR A 149 3.27 15.03 -5.10
N GLN A 150 4.04 15.55 -6.05
CA GLN A 150 5.30 14.99 -6.47
C GLN A 150 6.47 15.86 -6.03
N PHE A 151 7.59 15.23 -5.66
CA PHE A 151 8.82 15.95 -5.35
C PHE A 151 9.39 16.58 -6.63
N ASN A 152 9.69 17.86 -6.55
CA ASN A 152 10.26 18.62 -7.65
C ASN A 152 11.67 19.07 -7.30
N ASP A 153 12.68 18.46 -7.92
CA ASP A 153 14.11 18.74 -7.66
C ASP A 153 14.48 20.22 -7.87
N ARG A 154 13.82 20.90 -8.82
CA ARG A 154 14.12 22.31 -9.10
C ARG A 154 13.78 23.24 -7.94
N PHE A 155 12.82 22.86 -7.10
CA PHE A 155 12.34 23.66 -6.00
C PHE A 155 12.66 23.07 -4.63
N ASP A 156 13.26 21.86 -4.61
CA ASP A 156 13.54 21.09 -3.41
C ASP A 156 12.30 20.96 -2.50
N ALA A 157 11.14 20.72 -3.11
CA ALA A 157 9.86 20.68 -2.42
C ALA A 157 8.82 19.81 -3.13
N TYR A 158 7.88 19.26 -2.36
CA TYR A 158 6.68 18.62 -2.91
C TYR A 158 5.72 19.67 -3.45
N ARG A 159 5.24 19.45 -4.66
CA ARG A 159 4.25 20.28 -5.34
C ARG A 159 3.05 19.47 -5.73
N LEU A 160 1.92 20.13 -5.74
CA LEU A 160 0.68 19.56 -6.29
C LEU A 160 0.88 19.26 -7.77
N ASP A 161 0.84 17.98 -8.14
CA ASP A 161 0.99 17.50 -9.52
C ASP A 161 -0.38 17.34 -10.18
N ASP A 162 -1.31 16.70 -9.47
CA ASP A 162 -2.69 16.52 -9.92
C ASP A 162 -3.67 16.75 -8.77
N ALA A 163 -4.78 17.41 -9.07
CA ALA A 163 -5.86 17.64 -8.14
C ALA A 163 -7.21 17.44 -8.81
N GLN A 164 -8.00 16.56 -8.25
CA GLN A 164 -9.33 16.26 -8.72
C GLN A 164 -10.34 16.45 -7.59
N LEU A 165 -11.44 17.12 -7.89
CA LEU A 165 -12.63 17.16 -7.05
C LEU A 165 -13.75 16.44 -7.77
N TYR A 166 -14.46 15.56 -7.08
CA TYR A 166 -15.58 14.86 -7.66
C TYR A 166 -16.81 14.90 -6.76
N LEU A 167 -17.97 14.93 -7.41
CA LEU A 167 -19.29 14.78 -6.82
C LEU A 167 -19.93 13.54 -7.43
N LYS A 168 -20.49 12.68 -6.61
CA LYS A 168 -21.25 11.51 -7.06
C LYS A 168 -22.57 11.45 -6.34
N PHE A 169 -23.62 11.25 -7.11
CA PHE A 169 -24.97 10.94 -6.64
C PHE A 169 -25.34 9.51 -7.02
N GLN A 170 -25.88 8.77 -6.07
CA GLN A 170 -26.35 7.42 -6.29
C GLN A 170 -27.76 7.29 -5.72
N TYR A 171 -28.69 6.80 -6.53
CA TYR A 171 -30.05 6.49 -6.12
C TYR A 171 -30.38 5.05 -6.52
N GLN A 172 -30.87 4.27 -5.55
CA GLN A 172 -31.29 2.90 -5.78
C GLN A 172 -32.80 2.89 -6.02
N ILE A 173 -33.21 2.47 -7.21
CA ILE A 173 -34.63 2.24 -7.54
C ILE A 173 -34.93 0.81 -7.07
N GLY A 174 -35.77 0.69 -6.03
CA GLY A 174 -36.28 -0.60 -5.61
C GLY A 174 -37.48 -1.03 -6.46
N ASN A 175 -37.52 -2.28 -6.84
CA ASN A 175 -38.74 -2.96 -7.28
C ASN A 175 -39.42 -3.56 -6.07
#